data_43646fe7f6b8a1091dd0ca4ec68e91a6
#
_entry.id   43646fe7f6b8a1091dd0ca4ec68e91a6
#
_cell.length_a   1.000
_cell.length_b   1.000
_cell.length_c   1.000
_cell.angle_alpha   90.00
_cell.angle_beta   90.00
_cell.angle_gamma   90.00
#
_symmetry.space_group_name_H-M   'P 1'
#
loop_
_entity.id
_entity.type
_entity.pdbx_description
1 polymer ?
#
loop_
_entity_poly.entity_id
_entity_poly.type
_entity_poly.pdbx_seq_one_letter_code
_entity_poly.pdbx_strand_id
1 'polypeptide(L)'
;GLAAAVYGASEGLSTVMIERSAPGGQAGSSSRIENYLGFPVGLSGDDLARRGVTQAKRFGVEILTPQEVVEVRLEDPYRLVKLADGSEINCHALLLATGVYWRKLALPGCDRLAGRGIYYGAAKTEALSCQDEHIYLVGGANSAGQAAMYFSLYAAKVTMLVRGESLAN
;
A
#
# COMPACT_ATOMS: atom_id res chain seq x y z
N GLY A 1 -6.22 -7.41 2.18
CA GLY A 1 -7.68 -7.23 2.33
C GLY A 1 -8.45 -8.07 1.32
N LEU A 2 -8.49 -7.67 0.04
CA LEU A 2 -9.33 -8.35 -0.97
C LEU A 2 -9.07 -9.87 -1.09
N ALA A 3 -7.80 -10.29 -1.13
CA ALA A 3 -7.48 -11.72 -1.20
C ALA A 3 -8.01 -12.48 0.02
N ALA A 4 -7.80 -11.94 1.23
CA ALA A 4 -8.31 -12.56 2.45
C ALA A 4 -9.85 -12.65 2.45
N ALA A 5 -10.52 -11.59 1.97
CA ALA A 5 -11.97 -11.57 1.86
C ALA A 5 -12.50 -12.63 0.87
N VAL A 6 -11.87 -12.75 -0.29
CA VAL A 6 -12.21 -13.79 -1.28
C VAL A 6 -12.03 -15.19 -0.71
N TYR A 7 -10.88 -15.46 -0.10
CA TYR A 7 -10.61 -16.79 0.47
C TYR A 7 -11.53 -17.10 1.65
N GLY A 8 -11.73 -16.16 2.58
CA GLY A 8 -12.64 -16.37 3.70
C GLY A 8 -14.07 -16.71 3.24
N ALA A 9 -14.60 -15.94 2.31
CA ALA A 9 -15.94 -16.18 1.80
C ALA A 9 -16.04 -17.45 0.94
N SER A 10 -15.00 -17.81 0.17
CA SER A 10 -15.00 -19.03 -0.63
C SER A 10 -14.99 -20.30 0.24
N GLU A 11 -14.45 -20.22 1.46
CA GLU A 11 -14.49 -21.28 2.46
C GLU A 11 -15.79 -21.28 3.31
N GLY A 12 -16.77 -20.44 2.94
CA GLY A 12 -18.08 -20.39 3.58
C GLY A 12 -18.16 -19.51 4.82
N LEU A 13 -17.14 -18.69 5.11
CA LEU A 13 -17.19 -17.75 6.23
C LEU A 13 -18.05 -16.53 5.87
N SER A 14 -18.88 -16.08 6.81
CA SER A 14 -19.52 -14.76 6.74
C SER A 14 -18.44 -13.69 6.86
N THR A 15 -18.17 -12.98 5.78
CA THR A 15 -17.01 -12.11 5.65
C THR A 15 -17.43 -10.66 5.36
N VAL A 16 -16.97 -9.74 6.20
CA VAL A 16 -17.08 -8.29 5.99
C VAL A 16 -15.71 -7.71 5.75
N MET A 17 -15.57 -6.88 4.74
CA MET A 17 -14.35 -6.11 4.47
C MET A 17 -14.64 -4.62 4.66
N ILE A 18 -13.82 -3.95 5.45
CA ILE A 18 -13.93 -2.52 5.73
C ILE A 18 -12.77 -1.80 5.04
N GLU A 19 -13.08 -0.76 4.28
CA GLU A 19 -12.10 0.04 3.55
C GLU A 19 -12.39 1.53 3.71
N ARG A 20 -11.37 2.27 4.14
CA ARG A 20 -11.49 3.71 4.43
C ARG A 20 -11.70 4.57 3.19
N SER A 21 -11.08 4.23 2.09
CA SER A 21 -11.11 5.04 0.86
C SER A 21 -11.67 4.25 -0.31
N ALA A 22 -10.81 3.49 -0.98
CA ALA A 22 -11.16 2.66 -2.12
C ALA A 22 -10.40 1.33 -2.06
N PRO A 23 -11.07 0.21 -2.36
CA PRO A 23 -10.42 -1.09 -2.41
C PRO A 23 -9.27 -1.11 -3.41
N GLY A 24 -8.15 -1.78 -3.04
CA GLY A 24 -6.96 -1.88 -3.89
C GLY A 24 -5.71 -1.29 -3.24
N GLY A 25 -5.87 -0.34 -2.32
CA GLY A 25 -4.76 0.28 -1.58
C GLY A 25 -3.68 0.83 -2.52
N GLN A 26 -2.42 0.70 -2.12
CA GLN A 26 -1.28 1.18 -2.93
C GLN A 26 -1.18 0.49 -4.29
N ALA A 27 -1.52 -0.79 -4.37
CA ALA A 27 -1.52 -1.50 -5.65
C ALA A 27 -2.53 -0.91 -6.64
N GLY A 28 -3.69 -0.44 -6.15
CA GLY A 28 -4.73 0.16 -6.97
C GLY A 28 -4.29 1.42 -7.73
N SER A 29 -3.32 2.15 -7.20
CA SER A 29 -2.77 3.36 -7.85
C SER A 29 -1.66 3.08 -8.87
N SER A 30 -1.21 1.84 -9.00
CA SER A 30 -0.14 1.47 -9.94
C SER A 30 -0.63 1.52 -11.39
N SER A 31 0.09 2.22 -12.24
CA SER A 31 -0.24 2.30 -13.68
C SER A 31 -0.12 0.92 -14.36
N ARG A 32 0.82 0.08 -13.91
CA ARG A 32 1.05 -1.26 -14.44
C ARG A 32 1.62 -2.19 -13.37
N ILE A 33 1.05 -3.39 -13.29
CA ILE A 33 1.51 -4.51 -12.44
C ILE A 33 1.83 -5.67 -13.39
N GLU A 34 3.10 -6.10 -13.45
CA GLU A 34 3.58 -7.14 -14.37
C GLU A 34 3.91 -8.47 -13.70
N ASN A 35 4.02 -8.47 -12.38
CA ASN A 35 4.42 -9.63 -11.58
C ASN A 35 3.26 -10.27 -10.80
N TYR A 36 2.01 -10.00 -11.19
CA TYR A 36 0.87 -10.67 -10.57
C TYR A 36 0.53 -11.95 -11.35
N LEU A 37 0.52 -13.08 -10.65
CA LEU A 37 0.30 -14.40 -11.25
C LEU A 37 -1.04 -14.46 -12.00
N GLY A 38 -1.03 -15.03 -13.21
CA GLY A 38 -2.21 -15.16 -14.06
C GLY A 38 -2.40 -14.00 -15.07
N PHE A 39 -1.53 -12.98 -15.05
CA PHE A 39 -1.59 -11.84 -15.97
C PHE A 39 -0.26 -11.68 -16.73
N PRO A 40 0.01 -12.52 -17.74
CA PRO A 40 1.32 -12.60 -18.41
C PRO A 40 1.72 -11.31 -19.15
N VAL A 41 0.74 -10.47 -19.49
CA VAL A 41 0.99 -9.16 -20.13
C VAL A 41 0.86 -8.00 -19.16
N GLY A 42 0.65 -8.31 -17.85
CA GLY A 42 0.37 -7.31 -16.84
C GLY A 42 -1.02 -6.67 -16.95
N LEU A 43 -1.35 -5.84 -15.97
CA LEU A 43 -2.60 -5.06 -15.93
C LEU A 43 -2.40 -3.83 -15.04
N SER A 44 -3.33 -2.88 -15.09
CA SER A 44 -3.32 -1.75 -14.14
C SER A 44 -3.73 -2.17 -12.73
N GLY A 45 -3.27 -1.44 -11.73
CA GLY A 45 -3.69 -1.65 -10.35
C GLY A 45 -5.20 -1.47 -10.14
N ASP A 46 -5.79 -0.50 -10.83
CA ASP A 46 -7.25 -0.28 -10.82
C ASP A 46 -8.02 -1.49 -11.38
N ASP A 47 -7.59 -2.03 -12.52
CA ASP A 47 -8.25 -3.21 -13.10
C ASP A 47 -8.10 -4.44 -12.19
N LEU A 48 -6.94 -4.62 -11.57
CA LEU A 48 -6.72 -5.69 -10.57
C LEU A 48 -7.65 -5.53 -9.37
N ALA A 49 -7.73 -4.33 -8.80
CA ALA A 49 -8.60 -4.03 -7.66
C ALA A 49 -10.07 -4.25 -8.01
N ARG A 50 -10.53 -3.75 -9.16
CA ARG A 50 -11.90 -3.92 -9.64
C ARG A 50 -12.27 -5.40 -9.82
N ARG A 51 -11.39 -6.21 -10.38
CA ARG A 51 -11.57 -7.67 -10.51
C ARG A 51 -11.66 -8.33 -9.13
N GLY A 52 -10.78 -7.96 -8.19
CA GLY A 52 -10.81 -8.47 -6.81
C GLY A 52 -12.11 -8.12 -6.08
N VAL A 53 -12.60 -6.90 -6.22
CA VAL A 53 -13.90 -6.48 -5.66
C VAL A 53 -15.06 -7.28 -6.25
N THR A 54 -15.08 -7.44 -7.57
CA THR A 54 -16.10 -8.23 -8.25
C THR A 54 -16.09 -9.68 -7.78
N GLN A 55 -14.92 -10.26 -7.63
CA GLN A 55 -14.76 -11.63 -7.13
C GLN A 55 -15.21 -11.76 -5.67
N ALA A 56 -14.82 -10.83 -4.79
CA ALA A 56 -15.24 -10.81 -3.40
C ALA A 56 -16.78 -10.76 -3.27
N LYS A 57 -17.40 -9.83 -3.99
CA LYS A 57 -18.87 -9.71 -4.03
C LYS A 57 -19.56 -10.97 -4.55
N ARG A 58 -18.99 -11.64 -5.54
CA ARG A 58 -19.53 -12.90 -6.06
C ARG A 58 -19.56 -13.99 -5.00
N PHE A 59 -18.61 -14.02 -4.07
CA PHE A 59 -18.60 -14.94 -2.93
C PHE A 59 -19.41 -14.47 -1.73
N GLY A 60 -20.12 -13.35 -1.86
CA GLY A 60 -20.99 -12.82 -0.80
C GLY A 60 -20.28 -11.97 0.25
N VAL A 61 -19.06 -11.49 -0.04
CA VAL A 61 -18.39 -10.54 0.86
C VAL A 61 -19.16 -9.24 0.91
N GLU A 62 -19.52 -8.81 2.12
CA GLU A 62 -20.01 -7.46 2.37
C GLU A 62 -18.81 -6.49 2.42
N ILE A 63 -18.87 -5.43 1.60
CA ILE A 63 -17.79 -4.44 1.51
C ILE A 63 -18.34 -3.09 1.97
N LEU A 64 -17.84 -2.65 3.12
CA LEU A 64 -18.17 -1.34 3.69
C LEU A 64 -17.11 -0.33 3.25
N THR A 65 -17.50 0.58 2.38
CA THR A 65 -16.63 1.64 1.86
C THR A 65 -17.47 2.86 1.45
N PRO A 66 -17.06 4.09 1.72
CA PRO A 66 -15.92 4.48 2.55
C PRO A 66 -16.26 4.35 4.04
N GLN A 67 -15.54 3.55 4.79
CA GLN A 67 -15.73 3.39 6.24
C GLN A 67 -14.39 3.28 6.97
N GLU A 68 -14.22 4.04 8.02
CA GLU A 68 -13.00 4.05 8.82
C GLU A 68 -13.20 3.31 10.15
N VAL A 69 -12.27 2.41 10.48
CA VAL A 69 -12.20 1.77 11.79
C VAL A 69 -11.46 2.70 12.73
N VAL A 70 -12.09 3.09 13.83
CA VAL A 70 -11.51 4.00 14.83
C VAL A 70 -11.05 3.29 16.11
N GLU A 71 -11.61 2.12 16.40
CA GLU A 71 -11.27 1.36 17.60
C GLU A 71 -11.48 -0.13 17.37
N VAL A 72 -10.64 -0.95 17.98
CA VAL A 72 -10.81 -2.40 18.09
C VAL A 72 -10.71 -2.77 19.56
N ARG A 73 -11.72 -3.47 20.08
CA ARG A 73 -11.73 -4.02 21.43
C ARG A 73 -11.76 -5.55 21.38
N LEU A 74 -11.06 -6.16 22.32
CA LEU A 74 -11.05 -7.62 22.50
C LEU A 74 -12.01 -7.96 23.64
N GLU A 75 -13.13 -8.57 23.31
CA GLU A 75 -14.16 -9.00 24.26
C GLU A 75 -14.51 -10.47 23.95
N ASP A 76 -13.78 -11.39 24.58
CA ASP A 76 -13.95 -12.82 24.31
C ASP A 76 -15.40 -13.29 24.42
N PRO A 77 -15.90 -14.08 23.44
CA PRO A 77 -15.20 -14.65 22.29
C PRO A 77 -15.16 -13.73 21.05
N TYR A 78 -15.53 -12.48 21.17
CA TYR A 78 -15.68 -11.57 20.05
C TYR A 78 -14.54 -10.55 19.95
N ARG A 79 -14.45 -9.95 18.78
CA ARG A 79 -13.67 -8.77 18.46
C ARG A 79 -14.64 -7.68 18.01
N LEU A 80 -14.71 -6.60 18.76
CA LEU A 80 -15.56 -5.45 18.48
C LEU A 80 -14.78 -4.45 17.64
N VAL A 81 -15.33 -4.11 16.50
CA VAL A 81 -14.76 -3.14 15.57
C VAL A 81 -15.70 -1.94 15.51
N LYS A 82 -15.24 -0.79 15.98
CA LYS A 82 -16.00 0.46 15.99
C LYS A 82 -15.65 1.29 14.75
N LEU A 83 -16.66 1.77 14.07
CA LEU A 83 -16.53 2.62 12.88
C LEU A 83 -16.65 4.10 13.23
N ALA A 84 -16.17 4.97 12.35
CA ALA A 84 -16.18 6.42 12.56
C ALA A 84 -17.60 7.02 12.62
N ASP A 85 -18.59 6.35 12.02
CA ASP A 85 -20.01 6.74 12.09
C ASP A 85 -20.69 6.33 13.41
N GLY A 86 -19.96 5.68 14.31
CA GLY A 86 -20.43 5.20 15.61
C GLY A 86 -21.01 3.80 15.58
N SER A 87 -21.16 3.16 14.44
CA SER A 87 -21.62 1.77 14.35
C SER A 87 -20.54 0.78 14.85
N GLU A 88 -20.97 -0.40 15.30
CA GLU A 88 -20.09 -1.46 15.81
C GLU A 88 -20.36 -2.77 15.08
N ILE A 89 -19.31 -3.49 14.78
CA ILE A 89 -19.34 -4.83 14.18
C ILE A 89 -18.70 -5.82 15.13
N ASN A 90 -19.39 -6.91 15.42
CA ASN A 90 -18.88 -8.01 16.21
C ASN A 90 -18.40 -9.14 15.27
N CYS A 91 -17.21 -9.63 15.50
CA CYS A 91 -16.68 -10.76 14.74
C CYS A 91 -15.92 -11.74 15.64
N HIS A 92 -15.84 -13.01 15.24
CA HIS A 92 -15.04 -14.01 15.94
C HIS A 92 -13.57 -13.91 15.61
N ALA A 93 -13.26 -13.51 14.38
CA ALA A 93 -11.89 -13.34 13.90
C ALA A 93 -11.74 -12.01 13.15
N LEU A 94 -10.64 -11.32 13.41
CA LEU A 94 -10.29 -10.07 12.75
C LEU A 94 -8.94 -10.22 12.05
N LEU A 95 -8.89 -9.94 10.76
CA LEU A 95 -7.67 -9.88 9.98
C LEU A 95 -7.31 -8.41 9.69
N LEU A 96 -6.17 -7.98 10.20
CA LEU A 96 -5.65 -6.63 9.96
C LEU A 96 -4.88 -6.59 8.64
N ALA A 97 -5.44 -5.92 7.64
CA ALA A 97 -4.86 -5.76 6.31
C ALA A 97 -4.82 -4.27 5.93
N THR A 98 -4.40 -3.43 6.86
CA THR A 98 -4.48 -1.97 6.81
C THR A 98 -3.55 -1.32 5.80
N GLY A 99 -2.69 -2.10 5.15
CA GLY A 99 -1.73 -1.60 4.18
C GLY A 99 -0.60 -0.80 4.82
N VAL A 100 0.00 0.07 4.02
CA VAL A 100 1.09 0.94 4.47
C VAL A 100 0.86 2.37 4.02
N TYR A 101 1.26 3.29 4.86
CA TYR A 101 1.40 4.71 4.54
C TYR A 101 2.83 5.13 4.82
N TRP A 102 3.46 5.76 3.87
CA TRP A 102 4.76 6.37 4.11
C TRP A 102 4.59 7.79 4.63
N ARG A 103 5.54 8.17 5.46
CA ARG A 103 5.63 9.52 5.97
C ARG A 103 6.09 10.45 4.84
N LYS A 104 5.28 11.43 4.49
CA LYS A 104 5.64 12.43 3.50
C LYS A 104 6.56 13.50 4.09
N LEU A 105 7.41 14.09 3.25
CA LEU A 105 8.17 15.28 3.62
C LEU A 105 7.21 16.47 3.75
N ALA A 106 7.24 17.12 4.91
CA ALA A 106 6.40 18.27 5.21
C ALA A 106 7.20 19.57 5.03
N LEU A 107 7.69 19.84 3.82
CA LEU A 107 8.43 21.03 3.47
C LEU A 107 7.68 21.85 2.40
N PRO A 108 7.84 23.19 2.38
CA PRO A 108 7.24 24.01 1.33
C PRO A 108 7.62 23.52 -0.07
N GLY A 109 6.63 23.31 -0.92
CA GLY A 109 6.82 22.86 -2.31
C GLY A 109 6.85 21.37 -2.53
N CYS A 110 6.92 20.51 -1.47
CA CYS A 110 6.94 19.06 -1.63
C CYS A 110 5.70 18.53 -2.35
N ASP A 111 4.51 19.03 -2.03
CA ASP A 111 3.28 18.56 -2.68
C ASP A 111 3.27 18.89 -4.18
N ARG A 112 3.80 20.04 -4.58
CA ARG A 112 3.92 20.44 -5.98
C ARG A 112 4.89 19.57 -6.77
N LEU A 113 5.94 19.06 -6.10
CA LEU A 113 6.99 18.24 -6.69
C LEU A 113 6.73 16.74 -6.55
N ALA A 114 5.68 16.32 -5.85
CA ALA A 114 5.31 14.91 -5.72
C ALA A 114 5.02 14.30 -7.11
N GLY A 115 5.75 13.24 -7.46
CA GLY A 115 5.72 12.62 -8.80
C GLY A 115 6.42 13.45 -9.90
N ARG A 116 7.07 14.57 -9.56
CA ARG A 116 7.78 15.46 -10.50
C ARG A 116 9.12 15.92 -9.94
N GLY A 117 9.86 15.00 -9.32
CA GLY A 117 11.14 15.25 -8.67
C GLY A 117 11.21 14.80 -7.21
N ILE A 118 10.06 14.58 -6.55
CA ILE A 118 9.99 13.91 -5.25
C ILE A 118 9.16 12.63 -5.40
N TYR A 119 9.79 11.52 -5.10
CA TYR A 119 9.21 10.18 -5.22
C TYR A 119 9.29 9.46 -3.87
N TYR A 120 8.29 8.62 -3.57
CA TYR A 120 8.21 7.84 -2.32
C TYR A 120 8.29 6.35 -2.61
N GLY A 121 9.31 5.95 -3.34
CA GLY A 121 9.54 4.56 -3.73
C GLY A 121 10.83 4.41 -4.53
N ALA A 122 11.15 3.18 -4.88
CA ALA A 122 12.33 2.84 -5.67
C ALA A 122 11.94 1.80 -6.73
N ALA A 123 10.98 2.13 -7.58
CA ALA A 123 10.54 1.27 -8.66
C ALA A 123 11.31 1.59 -9.97
N LYS A 124 11.15 0.72 -10.94
CA LYS A 124 11.79 0.87 -12.27
C LYS A 124 11.36 2.16 -12.98
N THR A 125 10.13 2.59 -12.76
CA THR A 125 9.58 3.83 -13.35
C THR A 125 10.33 5.06 -12.87
N GLU A 126 10.58 5.16 -11.57
CA GLU A 126 11.35 6.24 -10.97
C GLU A 126 12.82 6.18 -11.41
N ALA A 127 13.41 4.99 -11.50
CA ALA A 127 14.79 4.82 -11.94
C ALA A 127 15.00 5.32 -13.38
N LEU A 128 14.07 5.03 -14.29
CA LEU A 128 14.12 5.52 -15.67
C LEU A 128 13.96 7.05 -15.75
N SER A 129 13.21 7.65 -14.82
CA SER A 129 13.05 9.11 -14.74
C SER A 129 14.28 9.80 -14.14
N CYS A 130 15.18 9.05 -13.52
CA CYS A 130 16.42 9.54 -12.89
C CYS A 130 17.67 9.21 -13.68
N GLN A 131 17.53 8.75 -14.94
CA GLN A 131 18.66 8.36 -15.78
C GLN A 131 19.58 9.56 -16.01
N ASP A 132 20.89 9.33 -15.77
CA ASP A 132 21.96 10.34 -15.91
C ASP A 132 21.80 11.58 -14.99
N GLU A 133 20.87 11.54 -14.03
CA GLU A 133 20.61 12.63 -13.10
C GLU A 133 21.38 12.45 -11.76
N HIS A 134 21.57 13.55 -11.04
CA HIS A 134 22.05 13.52 -9.65
C HIS A 134 20.84 13.43 -8.70
N ILE A 135 20.69 12.32 -8.01
CA ILE A 135 19.58 12.07 -7.11
C ILE A 135 19.98 12.06 -5.63
N TYR A 136 19.02 12.40 -4.79
CA TYR A 136 19.15 12.39 -3.34
C TYR A 136 18.16 11.40 -2.75
N LEU A 137 18.65 10.47 -1.93
CA LEU A 137 17.85 9.50 -1.19
C LEU A 137 17.78 9.89 0.28
N VAL A 138 16.59 10.14 0.78
CA VAL A 138 16.35 10.45 2.19
C VAL A 138 16.09 9.16 2.96
N GLY A 139 17.02 8.73 3.77
CA GLY A 139 16.94 7.53 4.59
C GLY A 139 18.30 6.90 4.86
N GLY A 140 18.42 6.13 5.94
CA GLY A 140 19.66 5.45 6.35
C GLY A 140 19.47 3.97 6.71
N ALA A 141 18.26 3.40 6.55
CA ALA A 141 17.99 2.00 6.83
C ALA A 141 18.11 1.12 5.57
N ASN A 142 17.94 -0.20 5.71
CA ASN A 142 18.12 -1.19 4.65
C ASN A 142 17.40 -0.85 3.34
N SER A 143 16.16 -0.35 3.40
CA SER A 143 15.41 0.02 2.19
C SER A 143 16.08 1.17 1.43
N ALA A 144 16.67 2.13 2.13
CA ALA A 144 17.42 3.23 1.51
C ALA A 144 18.71 2.74 0.87
N GLY A 145 19.42 1.80 1.53
CA GLY A 145 20.61 1.15 0.99
C GLY A 145 20.29 0.35 -0.29
N GLN A 146 19.22 -0.44 -0.28
CA GLN A 146 18.77 -1.17 -1.45
C GLN A 146 18.38 -0.22 -2.60
N ALA A 147 17.67 0.87 -2.30
CA ALA A 147 17.34 1.89 -3.27
C ALA A 147 18.61 2.56 -3.86
N ALA A 148 19.58 2.89 -3.01
CA ALA A 148 20.84 3.49 -3.45
C ALA A 148 21.59 2.57 -4.43
N MET A 149 21.71 1.28 -4.11
CA MET A 149 22.31 0.28 -5.00
C MET A 149 21.54 0.16 -6.31
N TYR A 150 20.21 0.15 -6.26
CA TYR A 150 19.39 0.03 -7.46
C TYR A 150 19.50 1.27 -8.36
N PHE A 151 19.37 2.47 -7.78
CA PHE A 151 19.46 3.71 -8.53
C PHE A 151 20.86 4.01 -9.07
N SER A 152 21.93 3.48 -8.45
CA SER A 152 23.29 3.64 -8.96
C SER A 152 23.52 3.02 -10.34
N LEU A 153 22.61 2.14 -10.79
CA LEU A 153 22.64 1.56 -12.14
C LEU A 153 22.10 2.51 -13.21
N TYR A 154 21.44 3.59 -12.82
CA TYR A 154 20.73 4.51 -13.73
C TYR A 154 21.21 5.96 -13.58
N ALA A 155 21.33 6.43 -12.34
CA ALA A 155 21.66 7.81 -12.03
C ALA A 155 23.15 8.08 -12.19
N ALA A 156 23.52 9.27 -12.63
CA ALA A 156 24.91 9.72 -12.70
C ALA A 156 25.55 9.83 -11.31
N LYS A 157 24.76 10.17 -10.29
CA LYS A 157 25.21 10.24 -8.90
C LYS A 157 24.05 9.99 -7.94
N VAL A 158 24.32 9.19 -6.89
CA VAL A 158 23.38 8.95 -5.80
C VAL A 158 23.97 9.49 -4.51
N THR A 159 23.27 10.38 -3.83
CA THR A 159 23.65 10.92 -2.53
C THR A 159 22.61 10.52 -1.48
N MET A 160 23.05 9.87 -0.41
CA MET A 160 22.16 9.51 0.71
C MET A 160 22.16 10.62 1.76
N LEU A 161 20.98 11.05 2.17
CA LEU A 161 20.74 12.00 3.25
C LEU A 161 20.28 11.23 4.49
N VAL A 162 21.14 11.13 5.48
CA VAL A 162 20.88 10.40 6.73
C VAL A 162 20.85 11.35 7.92
N ARG A 163 19.98 11.08 8.91
CA ARG A 163 19.89 11.89 10.13
C ARG A 163 21.01 11.59 11.15
N GLY A 164 21.53 10.37 11.11
CA GLY A 164 22.58 9.92 12.00
C GLY A 164 23.98 10.31 11.48
N GLU A 165 24.99 10.11 12.33
CA GLU A 165 26.38 10.40 12.00
C GLU A 165 26.98 9.38 11.02
N SER A 166 26.39 8.19 10.93
CA SER A 166 26.83 7.13 10.02
C SER A 166 25.66 6.23 9.56
N LEU A 167 25.94 5.38 8.58
CA LEU A 167 25.03 4.30 8.13
C LEU A 167 25.19 3.03 8.98
N ALA A 168 26.19 2.97 9.85
CA ALA A 168 26.41 1.86 10.74
C ALA A 168 25.47 1.97 11.96
N ASN A 169 24.55 1.02 12.09
CA ASN A 169 23.80 0.71 13.30
C ASN A 169 24.13 -0.68 13.75
#